data_176ac06c75b566901c2360732e697103
#
_entry.id   176ac06c75b566901c2360732e697103
#
_cell.length_a   1.000
_cell.length_b   1.000
_cell.length_c   1.000
_cell.angle_alpha   90.00
_cell.angle_beta   90.00
_cell.angle_gamma   90.00
#
_symmetry.space_group_name_H-M   'P 1'
#
loop_
_entity.id
_entity.type
_entity.pdbx_description
1 polymer ?
#
loop_
_entity_poly.entity_id
_entity_poly.type
_entity_poly.pdbx_seq_one_letter_code
_entity_poly.pdbx_strand_id
1 'polypeptide(L)'
;IENDYVDAIDLDSLLETQIPSLLKSLDPHSSYIPASDLEEVNGELEGSFGGVGIQFQVMNDTICVVEVIPGGPAEKVGLLPGDRIIAVDTIDIISRHISDEDVRSMLRGQKGTEVCVKVKRNNSARPLTFDIVRGEIPVTSVDAAYMIDPKTGYVKVNRFSKTTYSE
;
A
#
# COMPACT_ATOMS: atom_id res chain seq x y z
N ILE A 1 3.68 14.99 33.89
CA ILE A 1 2.56 14.13 33.47
C ILE A 1 3.00 12.67 33.51
N GLU A 2 4.13 12.30 32.92
CA GLU A 2 4.63 10.92 32.83
C GLU A 2 4.78 10.22 34.19
N ASN A 3 5.16 10.96 35.24
CA ASN A 3 5.41 10.43 36.59
C ASN A 3 4.26 10.66 37.59
N ASP A 4 3.27 11.48 37.25
CA ASP A 4 2.21 11.91 38.17
C ASP A 4 0.81 11.44 37.73
N TYR A 5 0.71 10.67 36.65
CA TYR A 5 -0.57 10.12 36.19
C TYR A 5 -0.77 8.69 36.70
N VAL A 6 -2.03 8.31 36.92
CA VAL A 6 -2.40 7.05 37.58
C VAL A 6 -2.04 5.82 36.73
N ASP A 7 -2.11 5.98 35.38
CA ASP A 7 -1.79 4.93 34.41
C ASP A 7 -0.51 5.27 33.66
N ALA A 8 0.20 4.26 33.17
CA ALA A 8 1.37 4.45 32.30
C ALA A 8 0.93 5.10 30.98
N ILE A 9 1.44 6.29 30.70
CA ILE A 9 1.15 7.04 29.47
C ILE A 9 2.32 6.88 28.51
N ASP A 10 2.02 6.48 27.28
CA ASP A 10 2.93 6.59 26.17
C ASP A 10 2.90 8.02 25.64
N LEU A 11 3.96 8.78 25.94
CA LEU A 11 4.09 10.18 25.54
C LEU A 11 4.17 10.35 24.04
N ASP A 12 4.80 9.42 23.32
CA ASP A 12 4.94 9.49 21.86
C ASP A 12 3.57 9.37 21.20
N SER A 13 2.76 8.40 21.60
CA SER A 13 1.39 8.23 21.14
C SER A 13 0.49 9.43 21.49
N LEU A 14 0.68 10.01 22.68
CA LEU A 14 -0.07 11.21 23.09
C LEU A 14 0.30 12.42 22.22
N LEU A 15 1.59 12.63 21.95
CA LEU A 15 2.07 13.72 21.10
C LEU A 15 1.59 13.56 19.67
N GLU A 16 1.71 12.37 19.08
CA GLU A 16 1.23 12.07 17.73
C GLU A 16 -0.25 12.37 17.56
N THR A 17 -1.07 12.09 18.58
CA THR A 17 -2.52 12.39 18.55
C THR A 17 -2.81 13.90 18.64
N GLN A 18 -1.97 14.68 19.32
CA GLN A 18 -2.23 16.11 19.57
C GLN A 18 -1.64 17.04 18.49
N ILE A 19 -0.53 16.65 17.84
CA ILE A 19 0.11 17.47 16.79
C ILE A 19 -0.86 17.85 15.66
N PRO A 20 -1.70 16.93 15.11
CA PRO A 20 -2.69 17.28 14.09
C PRO A 20 -3.69 18.38 14.54
N SER A 21 -4.07 18.34 15.81
CA SER A 21 -5.01 19.33 16.38
C SER A 21 -4.37 20.71 16.51
N LEU A 22 -3.09 20.77 16.88
CA LEU A 22 -2.31 22.00 16.93
C LEU A 22 -2.14 22.63 15.53
N LEU A 23 -1.79 21.81 14.52
CA LEU A 23 -1.59 22.29 13.15
C LEU A 23 -2.87 22.81 12.51
N LYS A 24 -4.03 22.19 12.79
CA LYS A 24 -5.34 22.68 12.33
C LYS A 24 -5.65 24.11 12.81
N SER A 25 -5.05 24.55 13.91
CA SER A 25 -5.23 25.94 14.40
C SER A 25 -4.36 26.95 13.65
N LEU A 26 -3.38 26.53 12.87
CA LEU A 26 -2.49 27.40 12.10
C LEU A 26 -3.11 27.76 10.75
N ASP A 27 -3.28 26.77 9.89
CA ASP A 27 -3.87 26.92 8.55
C ASP A 27 -4.40 25.58 8.01
N PRO A 28 -5.28 25.60 6.98
CA PRO A 28 -5.84 24.37 6.39
C PRO A 28 -4.85 23.53 5.57
N HIS A 29 -3.67 24.06 5.26
CA HIS A 29 -2.66 23.39 4.43
C HIS A 29 -1.54 22.74 5.27
N SER A 30 -1.47 23.05 6.56
CA SER A 30 -0.52 22.43 7.48
C SER A 30 -1.02 21.05 7.90
N SER A 31 -0.26 20.02 7.58
CA SER A 31 -0.54 18.64 7.97
C SER A 31 0.66 17.99 8.66
N TYR A 32 0.38 17.10 9.58
CA TYR A 32 1.37 16.24 10.21
C TYR A 32 1.39 14.90 9.51
N ILE A 33 2.57 14.41 9.18
CA ILE A 33 2.79 13.07 8.62
C ILE A 33 3.45 12.26 9.73
N PRO A 34 2.76 11.27 10.31
CA PRO A 34 3.34 10.35 11.29
C PRO A 34 4.55 9.61 10.70
N ALA A 35 5.47 9.18 11.57
CA ALA A 35 6.64 8.42 11.13
C ALA A 35 6.24 7.10 10.44
N SER A 36 5.12 6.50 10.85
CA SER A 36 4.52 5.33 10.20
C SER A 36 4.17 5.54 8.73
N ASP A 37 3.69 6.74 8.39
CA ASP A 37 3.15 7.08 7.08
C ASP A 37 4.21 7.72 6.17
N LEU A 38 5.39 8.05 6.73
CA LEU A 38 6.45 8.77 6.02
C LEU A 38 6.96 8.00 4.79
N GLU A 39 7.12 6.67 4.89
CA GLU A 39 7.54 5.83 3.76
C GLU A 39 6.49 5.83 2.64
N GLU A 40 5.21 5.82 2.98
CA GLU A 40 4.12 5.85 2.01
C GLU A 40 4.08 7.20 1.28
N VAL A 41 4.09 8.30 2.02
CA VAL A 41 4.09 9.66 1.45
C VAL A 41 5.33 9.91 0.59
N ASN A 42 6.50 9.49 1.05
CA ASN A 42 7.73 9.59 0.26
C ASN A 42 7.64 8.73 -1.01
N GLY A 43 7.14 7.50 -0.92
CA GLY A 43 6.94 6.63 -2.06
C GLY A 43 6.00 7.24 -3.11
N GLU A 44 4.91 7.87 -2.68
CA GLU A 44 4.00 8.59 -3.58
C GLU A 44 4.67 9.78 -4.28
N LEU A 45 5.50 10.52 -3.55
CA LEU A 45 6.28 11.64 -4.10
C LEU A 45 7.39 11.16 -5.05
N GLU A 46 8.06 10.07 -4.72
CA GLU A 46 9.11 9.46 -5.57
C GLU A 46 8.52 8.77 -6.82
N GLY A 47 7.21 8.48 -6.84
CA GLY A 47 6.54 7.76 -7.91
C GLY A 47 6.76 6.24 -7.87
N SER A 48 7.18 5.69 -6.72
CA SER A 48 7.31 4.25 -6.50
C SER A 48 7.30 3.91 -5.01
N PHE A 49 6.91 2.70 -4.68
CA PHE A 49 6.98 2.18 -3.31
C PHE A 49 7.44 0.71 -3.28
N GLY A 50 7.94 0.26 -2.12
CA GLY A 50 8.32 -1.13 -1.91
C GLY A 50 7.13 -2.03 -1.62
N GLY A 51 7.00 -3.16 -2.35
CA GLY A 51 5.90 -4.08 -2.13
C GLY A 51 5.89 -5.28 -3.05
N VAL A 52 4.77 -6.02 -3.04
CA VAL A 52 4.61 -7.25 -3.85
C VAL A 52 4.07 -6.97 -5.27
N GLY A 53 3.43 -5.83 -5.50
CA GLY A 53 2.90 -5.45 -6.82
C GLY A 53 1.57 -6.10 -7.17
N ILE A 54 0.57 -5.95 -6.32
CA ILE A 54 -0.82 -6.34 -6.58
C ILE A 54 -1.78 -5.20 -6.27
N GLN A 55 -2.90 -5.18 -6.97
CA GLN A 55 -4.12 -4.50 -6.53
C GLN A 55 -5.04 -5.55 -5.90
N PHE A 56 -5.61 -5.23 -4.76
CA PHE A 56 -6.47 -6.15 -4.03
C PHE A 56 -7.75 -5.48 -3.56
N GLN A 57 -8.70 -6.30 -3.19
CA GLN A 57 -9.94 -5.90 -2.53
C GLN A 57 -10.24 -6.86 -1.39
N VAL A 58 -10.60 -6.35 -0.24
CA VAL A 58 -11.05 -7.17 0.88
C VAL A 58 -12.53 -7.52 0.67
N MET A 59 -12.83 -8.83 0.56
CA MET A 59 -14.18 -9.35 0.35
C MET A 59 -14.42 -10.57 1.25
N ASN A 60 -15.44 -10.50 2.10
CA ASN A 60 -15.81 -11.61 3.00
C ASN A 60 -14.60 -12.12 3.80
N ASP A 61 -13.92 -11.22 4.51
CA ASP A 61 -12.73 -11.51 5.32
C ASP A 61 -11.61 -12.24 4.55
N THR A 62 -11.50 -11.98 3.26
CA THR A 62 -10.48 -12.56 2.39
C THR A 62 -9.93 -11.48 1.47
N ILE A 63 -8.62 -11.46 1.25
CA ILE A 63 -7.97 -10.55 0.31
C ILE A 63 -8.06 -11.18 -1.09
N CYS A 64 -8.83 -10.57 -1.98
CA CYS A 64 -8.92 -10.98 -3.38
C CYS A 64 -7.94 -10.17 -4.23
N VAL A 65 -7.06 -10.83 -4.96
CA VAL A 65 -6.18 -10.19 -5.95
C VAL A 65 -7.03 -9.77 -7.14
N VAL A 66 -7.14 -8.48 -7.39
CA VAL A 66 -7.88 -7.90 -8.52
C VAL A 66 -6.98 -7.81 -9.74
N GLU A 67 -5.76 -7.33 -9.54
CA GLU A 67 -4.77 -7.14 -10.59
C GLU A 67 -3.37 -7.43 -10.08
N VAL A 68 -2.52 -7.95 -10.94
CA VAL A 68 -1.08 -8.13 -10.69
C VAL A 68 -0.33 -7.16 -11.59
N ILE A 69 0.53 -6.34 -10.98
CA ILE A 69 1.27 -5.30 -11.71
C ILE A 69 2.31 -5.96 -12.63
N PRO A 70 2.26 -5.69 -13.95
CA PRO A 70 3.19 -6.26 -14.91
C PRO A 70 4.66 -5.95 -14.57
N GLY A 71 5.52 -6.96 -14.67
CA GLY A 71 6.94 -6.87 -14.30
C GLY A 71 7.21 -6.85 -12.79
N GLY A 72 6.16 -6.85 -11.97
CA GLY A 72 6.25 -6.82 -10.52
C GLY A 72 6.68 -8.15 -9.89
N PRO A 73 7.01 -8.14 -8.58
CA PRO A 73 7.39 -9.34 -7.85
C PRO A 73 6.33 -10.45 -7.84
N ALA A 74 5.07 -10.09 -7.65
CA ALA A 74 3.96 -11.05 -7.62
C ALA A 74 3.77 -11.78 -8.95
N GLU A 75 3.92 -11.08 -10.08
CA GLU A 75 3.87 -11.70 -11.42
C GLU A 75 4.98 -12.73 -11.60
N LYS A 76 6.21 -12.41 -11.16
CA LYS A 76 7.39 -13.28 -11.30
C LYS A 76 7.23 -14.61 -10.59
N VAL A 77 6.51 -14.64 -9.46
CA VAL A 77 6.23 -15.89 -8.72
C VAL A 77 4.97 -16.59 -9.21
N GLY A 78 4.21 -15.99 -10.13
CA GLY A 78 3.02 -16.60 -10.73
C GLY A 78 1.72 -16.39 -9.95
N LEU A 79 1.64 -15.31 -9.18
CA LEU A 79 0.37 -14.85 -8.61
C LEU A 79 -0.55 -14.37 -9.75
N LEU A 80 -1.85 -14.63 -9.64
CA LEU A 80 -2.80 -14.32 -10.70
C LEU A 80 -3.99 -13.52 -10.17
N PRO A 81 -4.62 -12.69 -11.01
CA PRO A 81 -5.92 -12.11 -10.69
C PRO A 81 -6.94 -13.20 -10.35
N GLY A 82 -7.74 -12.96 -9.31
CA GLY A 82 -8.71 -13.92 -8.77
C GLY A 82 -8.15 -14.87 -7.70
N ASP A 83 -6.85 -14.84 -7.42
CA ASP A 83 -6.29 -15.51 -6.25
C ASP A 83 -6.83 -14.90 -4.97
N ARG A 84 -7.14 -15.75 -3.99
CA ARG A 84 -7.57 -15.31 -2.66
C ARG A 84 -6.47 -15.57 -1.66
N ILE A 85 -5.88 -14.50 -1.12
CA ILE A 85 -4.85 -14.61 -0.09
C ILE A 85 -5.53 -15.00 1.21
N ILE A 86 -5.08 -16.10 1.77
CA ILE A 86 -5.64 -16.71 2.99
C ILE A 86 -4.69 -16.60 4.19
N ALA A 87 -3.39 -16.41 3.94
CA ALA A 87 -2.41 -16.11 4.98
C ALA A 87 -1.24 -15.30 4.40
N VAL A 88 -0.63 -14.47 5.22
CA VAL A 88 0.61 -13.74 4.96
C VAL A 88 1.57 -14.05 6.08
N ASP A 89 2.74 -14.59 5.74
CA ASP A 89 3.74 -15.12 6.69
C ASP A 89 3.09 -16.13 7.64
N THR A 90 3.08 -15.83 8.93
CA THR A 90 2.49 -16.65 9.99
C THR A 90 1.06 -16.22 10.35
N ILE A 91 0.53 -15.18 9.68
CA ILE A 91 -0.76 -14.56 10.01
C ILE A 91 -1.85 -15.15 9.11
N ASP A 92 -2.78 -15.90 9.71
CA ASP A 92 -4.00 -16.33 9.04
C ASP A 92 -4.96 -15.15 8.88
N ILE A 93 -5.45 -14.94 7.65
CA ILE A 93 -6.34 -13.84 7.30
C ILE A 93 -7.81 -14.22 7.44
N ILE A 94 -8.12 -15.52 7.25
CA ILE A 94 -9.49 -16.01 7.29
C ILE A 94 -10.09 -15.75 8.67
N SER A 95 -11.29 -15.16 8.71
CA SER A 95 -12.06 -14.86 9.93
C SER A 95 -11.48 -13.78 10.83
N ARG A 96 -10.54 -12.99 10.35
CA ARG A 96 -10.13 -11.74 10.97
C ARG A 96 -10.76 -10.59 10.21
N HIS A 97 -11.39 -9.65 10.92
CA HIS A 97 -11.83 -8.39 10.31
C HIS A 97 -10.59 -7.53 10.02
N ILE A 98 -9.93 -7.81 8.90
CA ILE A 98 -8.70 -7.14 8.48
C ILE A 98 -9.07 -5.92 7.66
N SER A 99 -8.55 -4.78 8.03
CA SER A 99 -8.69 -3.54 7.26
C SER A 99 -7.77 -3.54 6.03
N ASP A 100 -8.11 -2.71 5.04
CA ASP A 100 -7.23 -2.49 3.88
C ASP A 100 -5.84 -2.01 4.28
N GLU A 101 -5.75 -1.25 5.39
CA GLU A 101 -4.51 -0.73 5.94
C GLU A 101 -3.63 -1.85 6.50
N ASP A 102 -4.22 -2.78 7.26
CA ASP A 102 -3.49 -3.97 7.76
C ASP A 102 -2.92 -4.78 6.60
N VAL A 103 -3.71 -4.97 5.54
CA VAL A 103 -3.26 -5.68 4.33
C VAL A 103 -2.09 -4.97 3.65
N ARG A 104 -2.19 -3.63 3.51
CA ARG A 104 -1.11 -2.84 2.93
C ARG A 104 0.17 -2.96 3.76
N SER A 105 0.08 -2.82 5.07
CA SER A 105 1.23 -2.92 5.97
C SER A 105 1.93 -4.29 5.90
N MET A 106 1.17 -5.39 5.73
CA MET A 106 1.73 -6.72 5.58
C MET A 106 2.42 -6.95 4.22
N LEU A 107 1.85 -6.42 3.14
CA LEU A 107 2.34 -6.67 1.77
C LEU A 107 3.38 -5.65 1.31
N ARG A 108 3.36 -4.43 1.83
CA ARG A 108 4.41 -3.42 1.62
C ARG A 108 5.65 -3.73 2.46
N GLY A 109 6.73 -3.04 2.19
CA GLY A 109 7.98 -3.09 2.95
C GLY A 109 9.18 -2.84 2.06
N GLN A 110 10.36 -2.81 2.69
CA GLN A 110 11.59 -2.48 2.01
C GLN A 110 11.89 -3.44 0.86
N LYS A 111 12.37 -2.89 -0.26
CA LYS A 111 12.86 -3.65 -1.42
C LYS A 111 13.91 -4.67 -1.00
N GLY A 112 13.74 -5.90 -1.45
CA GLY A 112 14.63 -7.02 -1.13
C GLY A 112 14.24 -7.84 0.10
N THR A 113 13.25 -7.41 0.89
CA THR A 113 12.69 -8.23 1.97
C THR A 113 11.72 -9.28 1.40
N GLU A 114 11.60 -10.40 2.08
CA GLU A 114 10.71 -11.50 1.66
C GLU A 114 9.38 -11.45 2.41
N VAL A 115 8.34 -11.93 1.76
CA VAL A 115 7.03 -12.20 2.34
C VAL A 115 6.45 -13.47 1.75
N CYS A 116 5.96 -14.35 2.60
CA CYS A 116 5.33 -15.61 2.20
C CYS A 116 3.80 -15.44 2.14
N VAL A 117 3.22 -15.70 0.98
CA VAL A 117 1.78 -15.54 0.76
C VAL A 117 1.16 -16.88 0.40
N LYS A 118 0.15 -17.31 1.18
CA LYS A 118 -0.67 -18.48 0.85
C LYS A 118 -1.95 -18.03 0.17
N VAL A 119 -2.27 -18.65 -0.95
CA VAL A 119 -3.47 -18.32 -1.71
C VAL A 119 -4.34 -19.55 -1.99
N LYS A 120 -5.63 -19.32 -2.05
CA LYS A 120 -6.61 -20.27 -2.59
C LYS A 120 -6.96 -19.85 -4.01
N ARG A 121 -6.66 -20.71 -4.97
CA ARG A 121 -6.99 -20.55 -6.40
C ARG A 121 -8.13 -21.48 -6.76
N ASN A 122 -9.13 -21.01 -7.52
CA ASN A 122 -10.33 -21.78 -7.82
C ASN A 122 -10.05 -23.14 -8.48
N ASN A 123 -9.02 -23.24 -9.31
CA ASN A 123 -8.67 -24.47 -10.04
C ASN A 123 -7.62 -25.32 -9.30
N SER A 124 -7.29 -25.01 -8.05
CA SER A 124 -6.34 -25.78 -7.24
C SER A 124 -7.05 -26.47 -6.07
N ALA A 125 -6.83 -27.76 -5.93
CA ALA A 125 -7.38 -28.55 -4.82
C ALA A 125 -6.71 -28.21 -3.47
N ARG A 126 -5.51 -27.65 -3.49
CA ARG A 126 -4.74 -27.26 -2.30
C ARG A 126 -4.32 -25.81 -2.39
N PRO A 127 -4.17 -25.11 -1.25
CA PRO A 127 -3.57 -23.79 -1.24
C PRO A 127 -2.18 -23.82 -1.87
N LEU A 128 -1.84 -22.73 -2.58
CA LEU A 128 -0.53 -22.48 -3.15
C LEU A 128 0.23 -21.53 -2.24
N THR A 129 1.54 -21.71 -2.14
CA THR A 129 2.42 -20.84 -1.36
C THR A 129 3.38 -20.16 -2.31
N PHE A 130 3.55 -18.84 -2.14
CA PHE A 130 4.46 -18.03 -2.92
C PHE A 130 5.37 -17.24 -1.97
N ASP A 131 6.67 -17.39 -2.13
CA ASP A 131 7.67 -16.57 -1.46
C ASP A 131 8.02 -15.41 -2.40
N ILE A 132 7.66 -14.21 -1.99
CA ILE A 132 7.76 -13.00 -2.82
C ILE A 132 8.84 -12.10 -2.24
N VAL A 133 9.86 -11.81 -3.03
CA VAL A 133 10.86 -10.78 -2.70
C VAL A 133 10.27 -9.42 -3.09
N ARG A 134 10.02 -8.55 -2.11
CA ARG A 134 9.47 -7.21 -2.36
C ARG A 134 10.35 -6.43 -3.31
N GLY A 135 9.74 -5.77 -4.26
CA GLY A 135 10.40 -4.94 -5.27
C GLY A 135 9.88 -3.52 -5.26
N GLU A 136 10.45 -2.73 -6.14
CA GLU A 136 9.99 -1.38 -6.41
C GLU A 136 8.77 -1.44 -7.35
N ILE A 137 7.65 -0.89 -6.89
CA ILE A 137 6.38 -0.87 -7.61
C ILE A 137 6.17 0.54 -8.13
N PRO A 138 6.18 0.77 -9.45
CA PRO A 138 5.96 2.08 -10.00
C PRO A 138 4.51 2.53 -9.76
N VAL A 139 4.36 3.81 -9.44
CA VAL A 139 3.07 4.47 -9.31
C VAL A 139 2.99 5.54 -10.38
N THR A 140 2.26 5.26 -11.47
CA THR A 140 2.10 6.23 -12.55
C THR A 140 1.28 7.42 -12.10
N SER A 141 1.74 8.60 -12.47
CA SER A 141 1.04 9.87 -12.21
C SER A 141 0.14 10.27 -13.38
N VAL A 142 0.49 9.85 -14.61
CA VAL A 142 -0.25 10.11 -15.83
C VAL A 142 -0.99 8.84 -16.28
N ASP A 143 -2.31 8.85 -16.22
CA ASP A 143 -3.15 7.73 -16.65
C ASP A 143 -3.30 7.64 -18.16
N ALA A 144 -3.40 8.79 -18.81
CA ALA A 144 -3.64 8.87 -20.24
C ALA A 144 -3.05 10.16 -20.82
N ALA A 145 -2.40 10.03 -21.96
CA ALA A 145 -1.93 11.14 -22.77
C ALA A 145 -2.12 10.81 -24.26
N TYR A 146 -2.98 11.53 -24.94
CA TYR A 146 -3.24 11.31 -26.37
C TYR A 146 -3.77 12.57 -27.06
N MET A 147 -3.66 12.61 -28.37
CA MET A 147 -4.23 13.67 -29.21
C MET A 147 -5.67 13.34 -29.54
N ILE A 148 -6.61 14.23 -29.21
CA ILE A 148 -8.03 14.12 -29.60
C ILE A 148 -8.18 14.48 -31.06
N ASP A 149 -7.48 15.52 -31.49
CA ASP A 149 -7.40 16.00 -32.87
C ASP A 149 -5.98 16.56 -33.12
N PRO A 150 -5.61 16.98 -34.35
CA PRO A 150 -4.26 17.46 -34.66
C PRO A 150 -3.78 18.67 -33.87
N LYS A 151 -4.67 19.36 -33.13
CA LYS A 151 -4.33 20.56 -32.36
C LYS A 151 -4.66 20.48 -30.89
N THR A 152 -5.40 19.42 -30.44
CA THR A 152 -5.89 19.30 -29.09
C THR A 152 -5.35 18.03 -28.46
N GLY A 153 -4.54 18.16 -27.42
CA GLY A 153 -4.07 17.04 -26.58
C GLY A 153 -4.92 16.88 -25.33
N TYR A 154 -5.09 15.64 -24.89
CA TYR A 154 -5.69 15.28 -23.61
C TYR A 154 -4.63 14.63 -22.72
N VAL A 155 -4.50 15.11 -21.49
CA VAL A 155 -3.64 14.51 -20.47
C VAL A 155 -4.45 14.37 -19.19
N LYS A 156 -4.50 13.16 -18.64
CA LYS A 156 -5.12 12.89 -17.34
C LYS A 156 -4.03 12.62 -16.30
N VAL A 157 -3.86 13.56 -15.40
CA VAL A 157 -2.93 13.46 -14.26
C VAL A 157 -3.75 13.12 -13.03
N ASN A 158 -3.45 11.99 -12.37
CA ASN A 158 -4.12 11.56 -11.14
C ASN A 158 -3.45 12.12 -9.90
N ARG A 159 -2.13 12.30 -9.95
CA ARG A 159 -1.32 12.84 -8.86
C ARG A 159 -0.09 13.54 -9.41
N PHE A 160 0.57 14.31 -8.57
CA PHE A 160 1.86 14.90 -8.90
C PHE A 160 2.96 14.19 -8.12
N SER A 161 3.95 13.66 -8.83
CA SER A 161 5.14 13.02 -8.30
C SER A 161 6.38 13.57 -8.98
N LYS A 162 7.56 13.18 -8.55
CA LYS A 162 8.81 13.55 -9.21
C LYS A 162 8.91 13.01 -10.64
N THR A 163 8.18 11.92 -10.93
CA THR A 163 8.16 11.28 -12.26
C THR A 163 7.15 11.91 -13.23
N THR A 164 6.19 12.71 -12.75
CA THR A 164 5.10 13.28 -13.58
C THR A 164 5.60 14.01 -14.83
N TYR A 165 6.72 14.71 -14.74
CA TYR A 165 7.28 15.44 -15.89
C TYR A 165 7.89 14.50 -16.95
N SER A 166 8.37 13.33 -16.54
CA SER A 166 9.01 12.35 -17.42
C SER A 166 8.06 11.31 -18.02
N GLU A 167 6.85 11.22 -17.47
CA GLU A 167 5.76 10.35 -17.97
C GLU A 167 4.97 11.02 -19.10
#